data_22bdaf807a7d581ff75cdbebe9725458
#
_entry.id   22bdaf807a7d581ff75cdbebe9725458
#
_cell.length_a   1.000
_cell.length_b   1.000
_cell.length_c   1.000
_cell.angle_alpha   90.00
_cell.angle_beta   90.00
_cell.angle_gamma   90.00
#
_symmetry.space_group_name_H-M   'P 1'
#
loop_
_entity.id
_entity.type
_entity.pdbx_description
1 polymer ?
#
loop_
_entity_poly.entity_id
_entity_poly.type
_entity_poly.pdbx_seq_one_letter_code
_entity_poly.pdbx_strand_id
1 'polypeptide(L)'
;EGNRITAVIAKHIETGEEKRFEAPLFSDCTGDGTIGYLAGADYRMGRESRDEFGESTAPEHADKMTMGASVQWYSEDTKKPSSFPHFEYGVDFNEKNCEKVTMGEWTWETGMNYDQIKDFERIRDYGLLVVYSNWSYLKNEMKENDVYKNRKLAWVAYISGKRESRRLMG
;
A
#
# COMPACT_ATOMS: atom_id res chain seq x y z
N GLU A 1 -22.23 -4.51 23.75
CA GLU A 1 -22.57 -5.03 25.07
C GLU A 1 -22.40 -6.54 25.10
N GLY A 2 -21.65 -7.04 26.05
CA GLY A 2 -21.22 -8.45 26.04
C GLY A 2 -20.41 -8.75 24.77
N ASN A 3 -20.69 -9.88 24.12
CA ASN A 3 -20.04 -10.31 22.88
C ASN A 3 -20.81 -9.89 21.62
N ARG A 4 -21.62 -8.84 21.70
CA ARG A 4 -22.48 -8.39 20.58
C ARG A 4 -22.24 -6.94 20.25
N ILE A 5 -22.08 -6.65 18.96
CA ILE A 5 -22.12 -5.28 18.44
C ILE A 5 -23.59 -4.85 18.39
N THR A 6 -23.94 -3.78 19.11
CA THR A 6 -25.30 -3.21 19.16
C THR A 6 -25.42 -1.94 18.33
N ALA A 7 -24.29 -1.26 18.11
CA ALA A 7 -24.25 -0.04 17.30
C ALA A 7 -22.85 0.16 16.72
N VAL A 8 -22.78 0.87 15.59
CA VAL A 8 -21.57 1.44 15.02
C VAL A 8 -21.69 2.96 15.03
N ILE A 9 -20.67 3.64 15.55
CA ILE A 9 -20.59 5.10 15.54
C ILE A 9 -19.60 5.50 14.45
N ALA A 10 -20.07 6.26 13.46
CA ALA A 10 -19.26 6.80 12.41
C ALA A 10 -19.13 8.32 12.57
N LYS A 11 -17.95 8.84 12.28
CA LYS A 11 -17.65 10.27 12.33
C LYS A 11 -17.44 10.81 10.93
N HIS A 12 -18.15 11.89 10.59
CA HIS A 12 -17.94 12.59 9.33
C HIS A 12 -16.59 13.32 9.37
N ILE A 13 -15.71 13.03 8.42
CA ILE A 13 -14.31 13.48 8.44
C ILE A 13 -14.15 15.00 8.32
N GLU A 14 -15.06 15.68 7.61
CA GLU A 14 -15.00 17.14 7.41
C GLU A 14 -15.68 17.92 8.53
N THR A 15 -16.87 17.47 8.95
CA THR A 15 -17.68 18.21 9.93
C THR A 15 -17.46 17.79 11.37
N GLY A 16 -16.90 16.59 11.57
CA GLY A 16 -16.76 15.98 12.90
C GLY A 16 -18.09 15.48 13.50
N GLU A 17 -19.20 15.56 12.76
CA GLU A 17 -20.51 15.06 13.22
C GLU A 17 -20.45 13.54 13.41
N GLU A 18 -20.95 13.06 14.55
CA GLU A 18 -21.05 11.62 14.83
C GLU A 18 -22.47 11.13 14.55
N LYS A 19 -22.54 9.97 13.88
CA LYS A 19 -23.80 9.26 13.61
C LYS A 19 -23.73 7.85 14.18
N ARG A 20 -24.76 7.49 14.92
CA ARG A 20 -24.94 6.16 15.51
C ARG A 20 -25.88 5.33 14.63
N PHE A 21 -25.41 4.16 14.22
CA PHE A 21 -26.19 3.20 13.43
C PHE A 21 -26.47 1.96 14.29
N GLU A 22 -27.73 1.62 14.46
CA GLU A 22 -28.19 0.45 15.21
C GLU A 22 -28.81 -0.57 14.26
N ALA A 23 -28.44 -1.82 14.41
CA ALA A 23 -28.97 -2.92 13.61
C ALA A 23 -28.85 -4.25 14.37
N PRO A 24 -29.67 -5.26 14.01
CA PRO A 24 -29.54 -6.59 14.57
C PRO A 24 -28.29 -7.34 14.07
N LEU A 25 -27.76 -6.97 12.90
CA LEU A 25 -26.58 -7.57 12.24
C LEU A 25 -25.70 -6.48 11.63
N PHE A 26 -24.40 -6.70 11.65
CA PHE A 26 -23.40 -5.84 11.02
C PHE A 26 -22.49 -6.68 10.12
N SER A 27 -22.09 -6.12 8.98
CA SER A 27 -21.07 -6.68 8.10
C SER A 27 -19.85 -5.76 8.11
N ASP A 28 -18.68 -6.30 8.46
CA ASP A 28 -17.42 -5.57 8.42
C ASP A 28 -16.77 -5.73 7.04
N CYS A 29 -16.87 -4.68 6.23
CA CYS A 29 -16.28 -4.59 4.88
C CYS A 29 -15.15 -3.54 4.84
N THR A 30 -14.47 -3.29 5.95
CA THR A 30 -13.44 -2.24 6.07
C THR A 30 -12.06 -2.65 5.53
N GLY A 31 -11.90 -3.88 5.05
CA GLY A 31 -10.65 -4.44 4.53
C GLY A 31 -9.77 -5.05 5.64
N ASP A 32 -9.54 -4.31 6.72
CA ASP A 32 -8.72 -4.76 7.85
C ASP A 32 -9.53 -5.18 9.08
N GLY A 33 -10.81 -5.50 8.92
CA GLY A 33 -11.66 -5.91 10.03
C GLY A 33 -11.74 -4.83 11.13
N THR A 34 -11.88 -3.57 10.75
CA THR A 34 -11.79 -2.45 11.70
C THR A 34 -12.90 -2.47 12.74
N ILE A 35 -14.13 -2.81 12.33
CA ILE A 35 -15.27 -2.87 13.26
C ILE A 35 -15.07 -4.00 14.26
N GLY A 36 -14.68 -5.18 13.79
CA GLY A 36 -14.38 -6.31 14.67
C GLY A 36 -13.24 -6.02 15.64
N TYR A 37 -12.16 -5.40 15.15
CA TYR A 37 -11.05 -4.96 15.98
C TYR A 37 -11.48 -3.98 17.08
N LEU A 38 -12.26 -2.97 16.75
CA LEU A 38 -12.77 -1.99 17.70
C LEU A 38 -13.76 -2.62 18.71
N ALA A 39 -14.44 -3.67 18.30
CA ALA A 39 -15.33 -4.44 19.17
C ALA A 39 -14.58 -5.44 20.09
N GLY A 40 -13.26 -5.57 19.94
CA GLY A 40 -12.43 -6.46 20.75
C GLY A 40 -12.38 -7.92 20.26
N ALA A 41 -12.71 -8.16 18.99
CA ALA A 41 -12.55 -9.50 18.39
C ALA A 41 -11.07 -9.88 18.28
N ASP A 42 -10.78 -11.17 18.46
CA ASP A 42 -9.45 -11.72 18.22
C ASP A 42 -9.05 -11.56 16.76
N TYR A 43 -7.78 -11.26 16.51
CA TYR A 43 -7.25 -11.08 15.16
C TYR A 43 -5.81 -11.57 15.04
N ARG A 44 -5.39 -11.79 13.79
CA ARG A 44 -4.01 -12.09 13.42
C ARG A 44 -3.49 -11.11 12.36
N MET A 45 -2.18 -10.92 12.39
CA MET A 45 -1.40 -10.22 11.35
C MET A 45 -0.14 -11.03 11.07
N GLY A 46 0.38 -10.93 9.82
CA GLY A 46 1.55 -11.70 9.41
C GLY A 46 1.17 -13.08 8.88
N ARG A 47 2.16 -13.96 8.76
CA ARG A 47 1.98 -15.30 8.19
C ARG A 47 2.06 -16.37 9.29
N GLU A 48 1.21 -17.36 9.19
CA GLU A 48 1.23 -18.55 10.03
C GLU A 48 2.39 -19.48 9.63
N SER A 49 2.87 -20.31 10.57
CA SER A 49 3.82 -21.37 10.26
C SER A 49 3.15 -22.50 9.48
N ARG A 50 3.97 -23.23 8.72
CA ARG A 50 3.51 -24.41 7.97
C ARG A 50 2.87 -25.45 8.86
N ASP A 51 3.41 -25.63 10.05
CA ASP A 51 2.95 -26.68 10.99
C ASP A 51 1.55 -26.39 11.55
N GLU A 52 1.10 -25.13 11.53
CA GLU A 52 -0.20 -24.77 12.10
C GLU A 52 -1.38 -25.32 11.29
N PHE A 53 -1.30 -25.25 9.97
CA PHE A 53 -2.39 -25.67 9.06
C PHE A 53 -1.94 -26.67 7.99
N GLY A 54 -0.67 -27.05 7.95
CA GLY A 54 -0.13 -27.99 6.95
C GLY A 54 -0.02 -27.43 5.53
N GLU A 55 -0.01 -26.12 5.36
CA GLU A 55 0.04 -25.47 4.06
C GLU A 55 1.47 -25.49 3.47
N SER A 56 1.63 -26.07 2.29
CA SER A 56 2.94 -26.24 1.63
C SER A 56 3.65 -24.91 1.30
N THR A 57 2.88 -23.85 1.07
CA THR A 57 3.40 -22.51 0.72
C THR A 57 3.67 -21.62 1.93
N ALA A 58 3.22 -22.04 3.13
CA ALA A 58 3.47 -21.29 4.34
C ALA A 58 4.96 -21.35 4.75
N PRO A 59 5.49 -20.30 5.41
CA PRO A 59 6.86 -20.32 5.92
C PRO A 59 7.04 -21.40 7.00
N GLU A 60 8.27 -21.83 7.23
CA GLU A 60 8.60 -22.79 8.28
C GLU A 60 8.24 -22.26 9.66
N HIS A 61 8.49 -20.98 9.90
CA HIS A 61 8.15 -20.29 11.15
C HIS A 61 7.22 -19.13 10.88
N ALA A 62 6.26 -18.92 11.77
CA ALA A 62 5.37 -17.76 11.71
C ALA A 62 6.17 -16.45 11.76
N ASP A 63 5.75 -15.45 11.00
CA ASP A 63 6.38 -14.14 10.95
C ASP A 63 5.36 -12.98 10.89
N LYS A 64 5.86 -11.75 10.87
CA LYS A 64 5.02 -10.56 10.83
C LYS A 64 4.83 -9.99 9.41
N MET A 65 5.28 -10.70 8.38
CA MET A 65 5.13 -10.21 7.01
C MET A 65 3.67 -10.16 6.60
N THR A 66 3.29 -9.02 6.05
CA THR A 66 1.99 -8.77 5.42
C THR A 66 2.19 -8.54 3.93
N MET A 67 1.12 -8.44 3.18
CA MET A 67 1.20 -7.93 1.81
C MET A 67 1.55 -6.44 1.86
N GLY A 68 2.41 -6.01 0.94
CA GLY A 68 2.86 -4.62 0.88
C GLY A 68 1.81 -3.66 0.36
N ALA A 69 2.20 -2.40 0.27
CA ALA A 69 1.42 -1.34 -0.35
C ALA A 69 2.18 -0.76 -1.55
N SER A 70 1.46 -0.35 -2.58
CA SER A 70 2.02 0.24 -3.79
C SER A 70 1.49 1.65 -4.01
N VAL A 71 2.36 2.56 -4.41
CA VAL A 71 1.95 3.90 -4.87
C VAL A 71 1.74 3.84 -6.37
N GLN A 72 0.50 4.00 -6.80
CA GLN A 72 0.14 4.02 -8.22
C GLN A 72 0.59 5.31 -8.89
N TRP A 73 0.98 5.23 -10.15
CA TRP A 73 1.38 6.38 -10.95
C TRP A 73 1.24 6.10 -12.45
N TYR A 74 1.17 7.16 -13.24
CA TYR A 74 1.29 7.05 -14.69
C TYR A 74 2.01 8.24 -15.31
N SER A 75 2.57 8.00 -16.48
CA SER A 75 3.21 9.01 -17.31
C SER A 75 2.46 9.21 -18.61
N GLU A 76 2.55 10.43 -19.16
CA GLU A 76 1.97 10.82 -20.45
C GLU A 76 3.04 11.14 -21.47
N ASP A 77 2.81 10.76 -22.73
CA ASP A 77 3.63 11.17 -23.84
C ASP A 77 3.26 12.60 -24.29
N THR A 78 4.16 13.52 -24.06
CA THR A 78 3.97 14.94 -24.39
C THR A 78 4.28 15.29 -25.85
N LYS A 79 4.71 14.30 -26.65
CA LYS A 79 5.20 14.48 -28.04
C LYS A 79 6.39 15.43 -28.17
N LYS A 80 6.96 15.87 -27.08
CA LYS A 80 8.11 16.78 -26.98
C LYS A 80 9.02 16.33 -25.85
N PRO A 81 10.33 16.59 -25.92
CA PRO A 81 11.22 16.33 -24.81
C PRO A 81 10.74 17.01 -23.53
N SER A 82 10.74 16.25 -22.44
CA SER A 82 10.41 16.74 -21.11
C SER A 82 11.55 16.39 -20.15
N SER A 83 11.80 17.26 -19.18
CA SER A 83 12.80 17.04 -18.15
C SER A 83 12.15 16.55 -16.85
N PHE A 84 12.97 15.94 -16.00
CA PHE A 84 12.64 15.63 -14.62
C PHE A 84 13.89 15.92 -13.76
N PRO A 85 13.76 16.48 -12.57
CA PRO A 85 14.91 16.74 -11.70
C PRO A 85 15.66 15.46 -11.40
N HIS A 86 16.98 15.55 -11.26
CA HIS A 86 17.78 14.49 -10.68
C HIS A 86 17.44 14.39 -9.18
N PHE A 87 17.13 13.20 -8.70
CA PHE A 87 16.62 12.99 -7.36
C PHE A 87 17.70 12.32 -6.49
N GLU A 88 18.56 13.14 -5.88
CA GLU A 88 19.79 12.70 -5.21
C GLU A 88 19.58 12.02 -3.86
N TYR A 89 18.44 12.22 -3.20
CA TYR A 89 18.16 11.65 -1.87
C TYR A 89 17.25 10.45 -1.92
N GLY A 90 17.11 9.88 -3.10
CA GLY A 90 16.19 8.79 -3.36
C GLY A 90 16.79 7.41 -3.08
N VAL A 91 16.08 6.42 -3.56
CA VAL A 91 16.57 5.04 -3.65
C VAL A 91 17.48 4.94 -4.86
N ASP A 92 18.64 4.31 -4.71
CA ASP A 92 19.57 4.09 -5.82
C ASP A 92 19.00 3.06 -6.80
N PHE A 93 18.64 3.54 -7.98
CA PHE A 93 18.24 2.70 -9.09
C PHE A 93 19.36 2.56 -10.13
N ASN A 94 19.38 1.42 -10.79
CA ASN A 94 20.29 1.10 -11.87
C ASN A 94 19.60 0.17 -12.87
N GLU A 95 20.30 -0.21 -13.92
CA GLU A 95 19.79 -1.06 -14.99
C GLU A 95 19.20 -2.41 -14.51
N LYS A 96 19.66 -2.93 -13.36
CA LYS A 96 19.26 -4.26 -12.83
C LYS A 96 18.05 -4.20 -11.93
N ASN A 97 17.83 -3.07 -11.25
CA ASN A 97 16.77 -2.95 -10.26
C ASN A 97 15.70 -1.89 -10.58
N CYS A 98 15.83 -1.17 -11.70
CA CYS A 98 14.81 -0.22 -12.13
C CYS A 98 13.61 -0.94 -12.76
N GLU A 99 12.45 -0.33 -12.65
CA GLU A 99 11.24 -0.73 -13.37
C GLU A 99 11.10 0.08 -14.66
N LYS A 100 11.20 -0.62 -15.80
CA LYS A 100 11.12 -0.03 -17.15
C LYS A 100 9.68 0.02 -17.66
N VAL A 101 8.82 0.74 -16.94
CA VAL A 101 7.39 0.86 -17.24
C VAL A 101 6.99 2.32 -17.40
N THR A 102 5.86 2.57 -18.04
CA THR A 102 5.30 3.92 -18.24
C THR A 102 4.16 4.25 -17.29
N MET A 103 3.72 3.27 -16.53
CA MET A 103 2.77 3.36 -15.43
C MET A 103 3.04 2.24 -14.44
N GLY A 104 2.76 2.46 -13.19
CA GLY A 104 2.87 1.47 -12.12
C GLY A 104 1.55 1.33 -11.38
N GLU A 105 1.01 0.14 -11.36
CA GLU A 105 -0.21 -0.20 -10.61
C GLU A 105 0.14 -0.89 -9.30
N TRP A 106 0.76 -2.06 -9.40
CA TRP A 106 1.16 -2.91 -8.27
C TRP A 106 2.66 -3.19 -8.25
N THR A 107 3.42 -2.42 -9.00
CA THR A 107 4.87 -2.44 -8.95
C THR A 107 5.35 -1.86 -7.63
N TRP A 108 6.46 -2.32 -7.10
CA TRP A 108 7.05 -1.79 -5.87
C TRP A 108 6.15 -1.92 -4.64
N GLU A 109 5.73 -3.12 -4.31
CA GLU A 109 5.14 -3.37 -3.00
C GLU A 109 6.16 -3.07 -1.90
N THR A 110 5.82 -2.14 -1.02
CA THR A 110 6.68 -1.67 0.07
C THR A 110 6.06 -1.93 1.43
N GLY A 111 6.88 -1.93 2.47
CA GLY A 111 6.40 -1.99 3.85
C GLY A 111 5.93 -3.37 4.32
N MET A 112 6.29 -4.45 3.64
CA MET A 112 5.88 -5.81 4.01
C MET A 112 6.28 -6.20 5.45
N ASN A 113 7.33 -5.59 6.00
CA ASN A 113 7.82 -5.85 7.37
C ASN A 113 7.27 -4.88 8.41
N TYR A 114 6.37 -3.98 8.01
CA TYR A 114 5.75 -2.99 8.88
C TYR A 114 4.28 -3.30 9.13
N ASP A 115 3.73 -2.70 10.18
CA ASP A 115 2.29 -2.72 10.41
C ASP A 115 1.59 -1.81 9.38
N GLN A 116 0.91 -2.41 8.41
CA GLN A 116 0.27 -1.71 7.29
C GLN A 116 -0.81 -0.70 7.73
N ILE A 117 -1.24 -0.75 8.98
CA ILE A 117 -2.24 0.16 9.54
C ILE A 117 -1.55 1.28 10.31
N LYS A 118 -0.67 0.95 11.26
CA LYS A 118 0.00 1.93 12.13
C LYS A 118 1.07 2.72 11.41
N ASP A 119 1.82 2.06 10.52
CA ASP A 119 2.93 2.64 9.77
C ASP A 119 2.52 3.11 8.37
N PHE A 120 1.21 3.20 8.10
CA PHE A 120 0.67 3.47 6.76
C PHE A 120 1.26 4.72 6.09
N GLU A 121 1.39 5.83 6.80
CA GLU A 121 1.96 7.06 6.25
C GLU A 121 3.44 6.90 5.92
N ARG A 122 4.20 6.25 6.80
CA ARG A 122 5.61 5.95 6.55
C ARG A 122 5.80 5.05 5.32
N ILE A 123 4.94 4.06 5.17
CA ILE A 123 4.96 3.14 4.01
C ILE A 123 4.62 3.90 2.73
N ARG A 124 3.61 4.76 2.77
CA ARG A 124 3.24 5.65 1.65
C ARG A 124 4.40 6.57 1.27
N ASP A 125 5.03 7.22 2.22
CA ASP A 125 6.12 8.17 1.98
C ASP A 125 7.31 7.47 1.34
N TYR A 126 7.64 6.26 1.80
CA TYR A 126 8.67 5.44 1.16
C TYR A 126 8.26 5.01 -0.26
N GLY A 127 7.01 4.64 -0.47
CA GLY A 127 6.48 4.32 -1.81
C GLY A 127 6.58 5.51 -2.78
N LEU A 128 6.28 6.72 -2.32
CA LEU A 128 6.49 7.95 -3.09
C LEU A 128 7.97 8.15 -3.44
N LEU A 129 8.86 7.95 -2.47
CA LEU A 129 10.31 8.02 -2.69
C LEU A 129 10.76 7.05 -3.79
N VAL A 130 10.27 5.81 -3.74
CA VAL A 130 10.56 4.77 -4.75
C VAL A 130 10.11 5.22 -6.15
N VAL A 131 8.87 5.70 -6.29
CA VAL A 131 8.33 6.15 -7.59
C VAL A 131 9.16 7.29 -8.17
N TYR A 132 9.45 8.32 -7.39
CA TYR A 132 10.22 9.47 -7.87
C TYR A 132 11.67 9.11 -8.18
N SER A 133 12.29 8.23 -7.40
CA SER A 133 13.67 7.77 -7.65
C SER A 133 13.77 6.95 -8.93
N ASN A 134 12.87 5.99 -9.12
CA ASN A 134 12.83 5.21 -10.36
C ASN A 134 12.57 6.09 -11.58
N TRP A 135 11.62 7.02 -11.48
CA TRP A 135 11.33 7.94 -12.57
C TRP A 135 12.54 8.86 -12.88
N SER A 136 13.23 9.35 -11.86
CA SER A 136 14.47 10.12 -12.03
C SER A 136 15.52 9.32 -12.79
N TYR A 137 15.75 8.06 -12.39
CA TYR A 137 16.69 7.17 -13.09
C TYR A 137 16.31 6.98 -14.56
N LEU A 138 15.05 6.66 -14.87
CA LEU A 138 14.57 6.46 -16.23
C LEU A 138 14.72 7.71 -17.12
N LYS A 139 14.60 8.90 -16.54
CA LYS A 139 14.70 10.16 -17.24
C LYS A 139 16.13 10.65 -17.46
N ASN A 140 17.01 10.42 -16.47
CA ASN A 140 18.31 11.11 -16.44
C ASN A 140 19.51 10.18 -16.65
N GLU A 141 19.40 8.91 -16.30
CA GLU A 141 20.57 8.00 -16.22
C GLU A 141 20.46 6.77 -17.13
N MET A 142 19.24 6.37 -17.45
CA MET A 142 19.03 5.21 -18.32
C MET A 142 19.58 5.47 -19.73
N LYS A 143 20.45 4.60 -20.22
CA LYS A 143 21.12 4.77 -21.52
C LYS A 143 20.16 4.72 -22.72
N GLU A 144 19.17 3.81 -22.66
CA GLU A 144 18.15 3.61 -23.70
C GLU A 144 16.85 4.27 -23.25
N ASN A 145 16.82 5.60 -23.23
CA ASN A 145 15.69 6.34 -22.68
C ASN A 145 14.69 6.90 -23.73
N ASP A 146 14.75 6.46 -24.97
CA ASP A 146 13.89 6.98 -26.05
C ASP A 146 12.40 6.94 -25.72
N VAL A 147 11.96 5.90 -25.01
CA VAL A 147 10.58 5.78 -24.54
C VAL A 147 10.23 6.88 -23.54
N TYR A 148 11.17 7.27 -22.67
CA TYR A 148 10.93 8.18 -21.54
C TYR A 148 11.23 9.64 -21.89
N LYS A 149 12.04 9.91 -22.92
CA LYS A 149 12.46 11.24 -23.32
C LYS A 149 11.31 12.22 -23.45
N ASN A 150 10.23 11.80 -24.10
CA ASN A 150 9.04 12.61 -24.34
C ASN A 150 7.93 12.41 -23.31
N ARG A 151 8.18 11.64 -22.24
CA ARG A 151 7.18 11.39 -21.20
C ARG A 151 7.40 12.27 -19.99
N LYS A 152 6.31 12.73 -19.39
CA LYS A 152 6.30 13.36 -18.07
C LYS A 152 5.54 12.47 -17.08
N LEU A 153 5.96 12.48 -15.86
CA LEU A 153 5.16 11.93 -14.74
C LEU A 153 3.91 12.80 -14.61
N ALA A 154 2.76 12.26 -14.96
CA ALA A 154 1.53 13.01 -15.06
C ALA A 154 0.69 12.96 -13.79
N TRP A 155 0.74 11.82 -13.11
CA TRP A 155 0.02 11.62 -11.86
C TRP A 155 0.73 10.59 -10.99
N VAL A 156 0.69 10.83 -9.69
CA VAL A 156 1.15 9.90 -8.64
C VAL A 156 0.07 9.87 -7.57
N ALA A 157 -0.30 8.69 -7.12
CA ALA A 157 -1.30 8.52 -6.09
C ALA A 157 -0.86 9.19 -4.79
N TYR A 158 -1.76 9.95 -4.19
CA TYR A 158 -1.57 10.54 -2.88
C TYR A 158 -1.63 9.51 -1.76
N ILE A 159 -2.43 8.46 -1.94
CA ILE A 159 -2.61 7.36 -0.99
C ILE A 159 -2.07 6.09 -1.63
N SER A 160 -1.28 5.31 -0.89
CA SER A 160 -0.85 4.01 -1.36
C SER A 160 -2.01 3.00 -1.35
N GLY A 161 -2.07 2.16 -2.37
CA GLY A 161 -2.94 1.01 -2.41
C GLY A 161 -2.40 -0.09 -1.50
N LYS A 162 -2.95 -0.21 -0.30
CA LYS A 162 -2.62 -1.30 0.61
C LYS A 162 -3.57 -2.48 0.45
N ARG A 163 -3.09 -3.63 0.81
CA ARG A 163 -3.88 -4.86 0.89
C ARG A 163 -4.25 -5.15 2.35
N GLU A 164 -5.17 -6.11 2.55
CA GLU A 164 -5.57 -6.52 3.89
C GLU A 164 -4.38 -7.07 4.66
N SER A 165 -4.30 -6.69 5.92
CA SER A 165 -3.21 -7.12 6.79
C SER A 165 -3.71 -7.75 8.08
N ARG A 166 -4.80 -7.25 8.64
CA ARG A 166 -5.44 -7.80 9.83
C ARG A 166 -6.59 -8.72 9.44
N ARG A 167 -6.60 -9.94 9.98
CA ARG A 167 -7.63 -10.94 9.77
C ARG A 167 -8.31 -11.22 11.11
N LEU A 168 -9.63 -11.03 11.17
CA LEU A 168 -10.41 -11.41 12.33
C LEU A 168 -10.47 -12.93 12.42
N MET A 169 -10.42 -13.45 13.65
CA MET A 169 -10.59 -14.86 13.91
C MET A 169 -12.08 -15.17 14.10
N GLY A 170 -12.53 -16.25 13.47
CA GLY A 170 -13.90 -16.76 13.59
C GLY A 170 -14.07 -17.72 14.76
#